data_44e57f80d99dfa212914a3d6f768ca0d
#
_entry.id   44e57f80d99dfa212914a3d6f768ca0d
#
_cell.length_a   1.000
_cell.length_b   1.000
_cell.length_c   1.000
_cell.angle_alpha   90.00
_cell.angle_beta   90.00
_cell.angle_gamma   90.00
#
_symmetry.space_group_name_H-M   'P 1'
#
loop_
_entity.id
_entity.type
_entity.pdbx_description
1 polymer ?
#
loop_
_entity_poly.entity_id
_entity_poly.type
_entity_poly.pdbx_seq_one_letter_code
_entity_poly.pdbx_strand_id
1 'polypeptide(L)'
;EGSDILVSMALITALISAGGLVLGSVIGAVCSFFVNKVSMHEQMKLQHENLMYQESCNAKEKYTNANIIRLDFCNAIYQSIRAIQSDDINFVTHSIPIYKEYHKIIASLGDEYSLKQLSYIYQFYNVLEINSKIIENTKYNDFNEKMKVQNAFKNILIKVYGENYIKLLSKDINYVTFEELYCDKNMKSGYRNIFKSLDMICLRCFEQKTIK
;
A
#
# COMPACT_ATOMS: atom_id res chain seq x y z
N GLU A 1 47.93 -59.81 -50.42
CA GLU A 1 47.97 -58.40 -50.83
C GLU A 1 46.55 -57.76 -50.82
N GLY A 2 45.46 -58.48 -51.21
CA GLY A 2 44.09 -57.88 -51.18
C GLY A 2 43.47 -57.72 -49.76
N SER A 3 43.81 -58.58 -48.81
CA SER A 3 43.32 -58.53 -47.44
C SER A 3 43.94 -57.41 -46.60
N ASP A 4 45.17 -57.06 -46.84
CA ASP A 4 45.88 -56.00 -46.11
C ASP A 4 45.36 -54.58 -46.50
N ILE A 5 44.98 -54.42 -47.80
CA ILE A 5 44.44 -53.20 -48.30
C ILE A 5 43.00 -52.96 -47.73
N LEU A 6 42.17 -54.01 -47.59
CA LEU A 6 40.83 -53.94 -47.02
C LEU A 6 40.89 -53.62 -45.51
N VAL A 7 41.80 -54.21 -44.76
CA VAL A 7 41.98 -53.91 -43.35
C VAL A 7 42.47 -52.47 -43.13
N SER A 8 43.38 -52.00 -43.96
CA SER A 8 43.91 -50.64 -43.96
C SER A 8 42.80 -49.61 -44.26
N MET A 9 41.94 -49.87 -45.23
CA MET A 9 40.80 -48.98 -45.55
C MET A 9 39.73 -48.93 -44.41
N ALA A 10 39.45 -50.09 -43.81
CA ALA A 10 38.53 -50.15 -42.66
C ALA A 10 39.05 -49.36 -41.44
N LEU A 11 40.33 -49.41 -41.19
CA LEU A 11 40.99 -48.72 -40.10
C LEU A 11 40.98 -47.18 -40.31
N ILE A 12 41.28 -46.76 -41.55
CA ILE A 12 41.19 -45.32 -41.90
C ILE A 12 39.78 -44.80 -41.76
N THR A 13 38.75 -45.51 -42.24
CA THR A 13 37.39 -45.15 -42.13
C THR A 13 36.91 -45.03 -40.64
N ALA A 14 37.38 -46.00 -39.81
CA ALA A 14 37.07 -45.96 -38.38
C ALA A 14 37.77 -44.79 -37.68
N LEU A 15 38.98 -44.45 -38.05
CA LEU A 15 39.66 -43.24 -37.52
C LEU A 15 39.04 -41.95 -37.94
N ILE A 16 38.58 -41.81 -39.19
CA ILE A 16 37.87 -40.61 -39.68
C ILE A 16 36.54 -40.48 -38.96
N SER A 17 35.77 -41.57 -38.78
CA SER A 17 34.49 -41.56 -38.08
C SER A 17 34.66 -41.20 -36.60
N ALA A 18 35.64 -41.77 -35.92
CA ALA A 18 35.92 -41.45 -34.53
C ALA A 18 36.37 -39.98 -34.36
N GLY A 19 37.26 -39.51 -35.24
CA GLY A 19 37.67 -38.10 -35.28
C GLY A 19 36.53 -37.13 -35.51
N GLY A 20 35.62 -37.48 -36.43
CA GLY A 20 34.41 -36.69 -36.69
C GLY A 20 33.45 -36.59 -35.50
N LEU A 21 33.26 -37.70 -34.77
CA LEU A 21 32.43 -37.69 -33.54
C LEU A 21 33.06 -36.84 -32.43
N VAL A 22 34.36 -36.91 -32.22
CA VAL A 22 35.04 -36.12 -31.20
C VAL A 22 34.97 -34.62 -31.55
N LEU A 23 35.28 -34.25 -32.79
CA LEU A 23 35.17 -32.85 -33.23
C LEU A 23 33.76 -32.33 -33.16
N GLY A 24 32.77 -33.11 -33.58
CA GLY A 24 31.35 -32.75 -33.49
C GLY A 24 30.89 -32.50 -32.03
N SER A 25 31.34 -33.37 -31.10
CA SER A 25 30.99 -33.21 -29.68
C SER A 25 31.65 -31.98 -29.05
N VAL A 26 32.88 -31.66 -29.39
CA VAL A 26 33.56 -30.45 -28.91
C VAL A 26 32.89 -29.19 -29.45
N ILE A 27 32.60 -29.13 -30.73
CA ILE A 27 31.87 -27.98 -31.33
C ILE A 27 30.49 -27.83 -30.71
N GLY A 28 29.74 -28.93 -30.54
CA GLY A 28 28.42 -28.92 -29.90
C GLY A 28 28.50 -28.41 -28.47
N ALA A 29 29.48 -28.83 -27.68
CA ALA A 29 29.68 -28.36 -26.32
C ALA A 29 29.99 -26.84 -26.26
N VAL A 30 30.88 -26.37 -27.14
CA VAL A 30 31.21 -24.94 -27.23
C VAL A 30 30.02 -24.11 -27.64
N CYS A 31 29.27 -24.51 -28.67
CA CYS A 31 28.05 -23.82 -29.08
C CYS A 31 27.00 -23.79 -27.95
N SER A 32 26.79 -24.93 -27.28
CA SER A 32 25.88 -25.02 -26.15
C SER A 32 26.29 -24.10 -25.00
N PHE A 33 27.57 -23.99 -24.71
CA PHE A 33 28.10 -23.08 -23.69
C PHE A 33 27.79 -21.62 -24.02
N PHE A 34 28.01 -21.19 -25.26
CA PHE A 34 27.69 -19.81 -25.68
C PHE A 34 26.21 -19.53 -25.66
N VAL A 35 25.37 -20.42 -26.17
CA VAL A 35 23.90 -20.27 -26.15
C VAL A 35 23.40 -20.16 -24.70
N ASN A 36 23.86 -21.05 -23.83
CA ASN A 36 23.50 -21.03 -22.41
C ASN A 36 23.93 -19.72 -21.73
N LYS A 37 25.12 -19.21 -22.02
CA LYS A 37 25.65 -17.97 -21.46
C LYS A 37 24.80 -16.77 -21.90
N VAL A 38 24.43 -16.67 -23.16
CA VAL A 38 23.58 -15.59 -23.70
C VAL A 38 22.16 -15.69 -23.09
N SER A 39 21.57 -16.90 -23.12
CA SER A 39 20.24 -17.14 -22.54
C SER A 39 20.17 -16.79 -21.04
N MET A 40 21.19 -17.17 -20.28
CA MET A 40 21.28 -16.86 -18.86
C MET A 40 21.38 -15.34 -18.63
N HIS A 41 22.12 -14.61 -19.44
CA HIS A 41 22.23 -13.16 -19.36
C HIS A 41 20.89 -12.47 -19.64
N GLU A 42 20.18 -12.91 -20.68
CA GLU A 42 18.84 -12.41 -21.00
C GLU A 42 17.82 -12.71 -19.90
N GLN A 43 17.85 -13.94 -19.34
CA GLN A 43 16.99 -14.31 -18.21
C GLN A 43 17.23 -13.43 -16.98
N MET A 44 18.50 -13.18 -16.65
CA MET A 44 18.84 -12.28 -15.53
C MET A 44 18.35 -10.86 -15.77
N LYS A 45 18.45 -10.35 -16.99
CA LYS A 45 17.94 -9.03 -17.36
C LYS A 45 16.42 -8.97 -17.20
N LEU A 46 15.69 -9.95 -17.73
CA LEU A 46 14.25 -10.05 -17.60
C LEU A 46 13.79 -10.18 -16.13
N GLN A 47 14.52 -10.96 -15.32
CA GLN A 47 14.25 -11.05 -13.89
C GLN A 47 14.42 -9.71 -13.20
N HIS A 48 15.49 -8.99 -13.51
CA HIS A 48 15.74 -7.67 -12.94
C HIS A 48 14.63 -6.67 -13.32
N GLU A 49 14.25 -6.63 -14.59
CA GLU A 49 13.13 -5.79 -15.09
C GLU A 49 11.80 -6.13 -14.39
N ASN A 50 11.51 -7.42 -14.21
CA ASN A 50 10.32 -7.88 -13.48
C ASN A 50 10.32 -7.47 -12.01
N LEU A 51 11.46 -7.58 -11.33
CA LEU A 51 11.61 -7.12 -9.94
C LEU A 51 11.38 -5.61 -9.82
N MET A 52 11.99 -4.82 -10.70
CA MET A 52 11.78 -3.37 -10.73
C MET A 52 10.31 -3.00 -10.99
N TYR A 53 9.66 -3.74 -11.89
CA TYR A 53 8.23 -3.54 -12.14
C TYR A 53 7.37 -3.87 -10.91
N GLN A 54 7.65 -5.01 -10.24
CA GLN A 54 6.94 -5.39 -9.01
C GLN A 54 7.14 -4.38 -7.89
N GLU A 55 8.37 -3.90 -7.68
CA GLU A 55 8.65 -2.84 -6.70
C GLU A 55 7.88 -1.56 -6.99
N SER A 56 7.80 -1.17 -8.26
CA SER A 56 7.02 0.00 -8.69
C SER A 56 5.51 -0.17 -8.43
N CYS A 57 4.97 -1.37 -8.70
CA CYS A 57 3.57 -1.68 -8.42
C CYS A 57 3.28 -1.66 -6.92
N ASN A 58 4.14 -2.27 -6.11
CA ASN A 58 4.00 -2.29 -4.65
C ASN A 58 4.07 -0.88 -4.06
N ALA A 59 4.99 -0.04 -4.54
CA ALA A 59 5.10 1.35 -4.11
C ALA A 59 3.82 2.15 -4.44
N LYS A 60 3.27 1.96 -5.64
CA LYS A 60 2.02 2.61 -6.05
C LYS A 60 0.83 2.14 -5.20
N GLU A 61 0.76 0.87 -4.88
CA GLU A 61 -0.28 0.30 -4.01
C GLU A 61 -0.18 0.89 -2.60
N LYS A 62 1.00 0.89 -1.99
CA LYS A 62 1.25 1.49 -0.68
C LYS A 62 0.85 2.97 -0.64
N TYR A 63 1.20 3.74 -1.68
CA TYR A 63 0.79 5.14 -1.83
C TYR A 63 -0.73 5.29 -1.84
N THR A 64 -1.42 4.48 -2.66
CA THR A 64 -2.87 4.53 -2.78
C THR A 64 -3.53 4.20 -1.44
N ASN A 65 -3.06 3.15 -0.77
CA ASN A 65 -3.60 2.68 0.50
C ASN A 65 -3.34 3.69 1.63
N ALA A 66 -2.16 4.30 1.68
CA ALA A 66 -1.86 5.37 2.64
C ALA A 66 -2.79 6.58 2.45
N ASN A 67 -3.06 6.98 1.21
CA ASN A 67 -3.98 8.08 0.92
C ASN A 67 -5.42 7.76 1.30
N ILE A 68 -5.90 6.53 1.08
CA ILE A 68 -7.25 6.13 1.50
C ILE A 68 -7.40 6.31 3.01
N ILE A 69 -6.44 5.80 3.80
CA ILE A 69 -6.47 5.95 5.26
C ILE A 69 -6.46 7.43 5.65
N ARG A 70 -5.59 8.25 5.02
CA ARG A 70 -5.55 9.70 5.29
C ARG A 70 -6.89 10.37 5.02
N LEU A 71 -7.49 10.08 3.88
CA LEU A 71 -8.78 10.66 3.49
C LEU A 71 -9.91 10.24 4.42
N ASP A 72 -9.97 8.98 4.84
CA ASP A 72 -10.97 8.49 5.78
C ASP A 72 -10.86 9.22 7.14
N PHE A 73 -9.62 9.35 7.65
CA PHE A 73 -9.37 10.11 8.87
C PHE A 73 -9.77 11.59 8.72
N CYS A 74 -9.29 12.23 7.64
CA CYS A 74 -9.56 13.64 7.38
C CYS A 74 -11.06 13.91 7.25
N ASN A 75 -11.76 13.10 6.47
CA ASN A 75 -13.20 13.23 6.29
C ASN A 75 -13.97 13.01 7.60
N ALA A 76 -13.61 11.98 8.36
CA ALA A 76 -14.27 11.69 9.62
C ALA A 76 -14.12 12.83 10.63
N ILE A 77 -12.91 13.39 10.75
CA ILE A 77 -12.64 14.53 11.63
C ILE A 77 -13.40 15.77 11.16
N TYR A 78 -13.29 16.11 9.87
CA TYR A 78 -13.94 17.29 9.31
C TYR A 78 -15.47 17.21 9.47
N GLN A 79 -16.07 16.09 9.09
CA GLN A 79 -17.52 15.90 9.22
C GLN A 79 -17.97 15.92 10.68
N SER A 80 -17.16 15.38 11.59
CA SER A 80 -17.48 15.41 13.01
C SER A 80 -17.49 16.84 13.58
N ILE A 81 -16.52 17.67 13.22
CA ILE A 81 -16.50 19.08 13.65
C ILE A 81 -17.71 19.82 13.06
N ARG A 82 -17.94 19.67 11.77
CA ARG A 82 -19.06 20.31 11.06
C ARG A 82 -20.41 19.93 11.65
N ALA A 83 -20.62 18.63 11.92
CA ALA A 83 -21.87 18.14 12.50
C ALA A 83 -22.14 18.67 13.92
N ILE A 84 -21.08 18.90 14.70
CA ILE A 84 -21.23 19.45 16.06
C ILE A 84 -21.43 20.96 16.04
N GLN A 85 -20.80 21.68 15.11
CA GLN A 85 -20.93 23.13 14.97
C GLN A 85 -22.22 23.57 14.29
N SER A 86 -22.83 22.67 13.49
CA SER A 86 -24.09 22.97 12.80
C SER A 86 -25.28 22.86 13.77
N ASP A 87 -26.04 23.92 13.88
CA ASP A 87 -27.34 23.91 14.58
C ASP A 87 -28.44 23.23 13.76
N ASP A 88 -28.23 23.07 12.45
CA ASP A 88 -29.21 22.48 11.54
C ASP A 88 -29.16 20.96 11.55
N ILE A 89 -30.23 20.35 12.04
CA ILE A 89 -30.39 18.88 12.17
C ILE A 89 -30.34 18.20 10.80
N ASN A 90 -30.73 18.86 9.72
CA ASN A 90 -30.75 18.30 8.37
C ASN A 90 -29.35 18.09 7.78
N PHE A 91 -28.32 18.74 8.33
CA PHE A 91 -26.92 18.50 7.94
C PHE A 91 -26.38 17.14 8.41
N VAL A 92 -27.08 16.49 9.34
CA VAL A 92 -26.58 15.25 9.99
C VAL A 92 -26.89 13.99 9.16
N THR A 93 -27.58 14.13 8.02
CA THR A 93 -27.86 12.99 7.12
C THR A 93 -26.64 12.44 6.37
N HIS A 94 -25.44 12.94 6.66
CA HIS A 94 -24.24 12.48 5.99
C HIS A 94 -23.59 11.34 6.77
N SER A 95 -23.75 10.12 6.27
CA SER A 95 -22.93 9.00 6.69
C SER A 95 -21.45 9.37 6.56
N ILE A 96 -20.64 8.98 7.53
CA ILE A 96 -19.19 9.14 7.41
C ILE A 96 -18.73 8.12 6.35
N PRO A 97 -18.21 8.55 5.21
CA PRO A 97 -17.72 7.63 4.21
C PRO A 97 -16.50 6.90 4.76
N ILE A 98 -16.60 5.58 4.84
CA ILE A 98 -15.52 4.71 5.29
C ILE A 98 -15.25 3.71 4.18
N TYR A 99 -13.99 3.52 3.83
CA TYR A 99 -13.62 2.47 2.91
C TYR A 99 -13.85 1.10 3.56
N LYS A 100 -14.78 0.31 3.02
CA LYS A 100 -15.25 -0.94 3.63
C LYS A 100 -14.18 -2.02 3.77
N GLU A 101 -13.18 -2.02 2.89
CA GLU A 101 -12.09 -3.00 2.90
C GLU A 101 -10.83 -2.50 3.63
N TYR A 102 -10.97 -1.57 4.58
CA TYR A 102 -9.84 -0.97 5.30
C TYR A 102 -8.91 -2.00 5.95
N HIS A 103 -9.41 -3.16 6.34
CA HIS A 103 -8.59 -4.26 6.88
C HIS A 103 -7.50 -4.69 5.90
N LYS A 104 -7.82 -4.83 4.62
CA LYS A 104 -6.85 -5.18 3.57
C LYS A 104 -5.82 -4.07 3.38
N ILE A 105 -6.29 -2.82 3.37
CA ILE A 105 -5.43 -1.65 3.25
C ILE A 105 -4.44 -1.56 4.40
N ILE A 106 -4.91 -1.73 5.65
CA ILE A 106 -4.04 -1.71 6.82
C ILE A 106 -3.03 -2.87 6.77
N ALA A 107 -3.46 -4.06 6.35
CA ALA A 107 -2.58 -5.22 6.22
C ALA A 107 -1.46 -4.98 5.18
N SER A 108 -1.76 -4.32 4.06
CA SER A 108 -0.76 -4.00 3.01
C SER A 108 0.31 -3.00 3.47
N LEU A 109 0.04 -2.25 4.53
CA LEU A 109 0.99 -1.30 5.14
C LEU A 109 1.73 -1.90 6.35
N GLY A 110 1.57 -3.21 6.62
CA GLY A 110 2.13 -3.88 7.79
C GLY A 110 3.65 -3.74 7.92
N ASP A 111 4.38 -3.68 6.81
CA ASP A 111 5.83 -3.52 6.78
C ASP A 111 6.30 -2.09 7.16
N GLU A 112 5.42 -1.10 7.02
CA GLU A 112 5.73 0.31 7.26
C GLU A 112 5.42 0.75 8.69
N TYR A 113 4.65 -0.04 9.45
CA TYR A 113 4.14 0.31 10.75
C TYR A 113 4.47 -0.71 11.83
N SER A 114 4.77 -0.21 13.02
CA SER A 114 4.81 -1.06 14.21
C SER A 114 3.41 -1.56 14.57
N LEU A 115 3.32 -2.68 15.27
CA LEU A 115 2.06 -3.23 15.78
C LEU A 115 1.25 -2.19 16.58
N LYS A 116 1.95 -1.34 17.35
CA LYS A 116 1.33 -0.24 18.10
C LYS A 116 0.63 0.77 17.17
N GLN A 117 1.28 1.16 16.08
CA GLN A 117 0.70 2.11 15.11
C GLN A 117 -0.48 1.50 14.38
N LEU A 118 -0.36 0.24 13.92
CA LEU A 118 -1.47 -0.49 13.32
C LEU A 118 -2.67 -0.58 14.28
N SER A 119 -2.43 -0.87 15.56
CA SER A 119 -3.47 -0.91 16.59
C SER A 119 -4.21 0.43 16.71
N TYR A 120 -3.53 1.57 16.62
CA TYR A 120 -4.18 2.89 16.63
C TYR A 120 -5.08 3.08 15.41
N ILE A 121 -4.63 2.67 14.23
CA ILE A 121 -5.43 2.76 12.98
C ILE A 121 -6.68 1.89 13.12
N TYR A 122 -6.55 0.63 13.51
CA TYR A 122 -7.68 -0.27 13.74
C TYR A 122 -8.67 0.28 14.77
N GLN A 123 -8.17 0.79 15.90
CA GLN A 123 -9.03 1.38 16.92
C GLN A 123 -9.80 2.60 16.41
N PHE A 124 -9.22 3.37 15.50
CA PHE A 124 -9.91 4.49 14.89
C PHE A 124 -11.05 4.00 13.98
N TYR A 125 -10.78 3.06 13.09
CA TYR A 125 -11.81 2.49 12.24
C TYR A 125 -12.93 1.81 13.03
N ASN A 126 -12.62 1.10 14.10
CA ASN A 126 -13.65 0.54 14.99
C ASN A 126 -14.56 1.65 15.58
N VAL A 127 -13.98 2.76 16.00
CA VAL A 127 -14.78 3.91 16.49
C VAL A 127 -15.63 4.50 15.37
N LEU A 128 -15.08 4.60 14.15
CA LEU A 128 -15.84 5.07 12.98
C LEU A 128 -17.02 4.14 12.67
N GLU A 129 -16.81 2.83 12.62
CA GLU A 129 -17.89 1.87 12.32
C GLU A 129 -19.02 1.91 13.35
N ILE A 130 -18.68 1.94 14.65
CA ILE A 130 -19.67 1.99 15.72
C ILE A 130 -20.49 3.28 15.61
N ASN A 131 -19.84 4.42 15.44
CA ASN A 131 -20.52 5.71 15.39
C ASN A 131 -21.27 5.92 14.08
N SER A 132 -20.77 5.41 12.94
CA SER A 132 -21.52 5.44 11.68
C SER A 132 -22.83 4.66 11.79
N LYS A 133 -22.81 3.47 12.41
CA LYS A 133 -24.04 2.70 12.65
C LYS A 133 -25.03 3.44 13.54
N ILE A 134 -24.56 4.16 14.56
CA ILE A 134 -25.43 5.00 15.39
C ILE A 134 -26.06 6.11 14.56
N ILE A 135 -25.27 6.83 13.76
CA ILE A 135 -25.71 7.92 12.91
C ILE A 135 -26.74 7.43 11.88
N GLU A 136 -26.44 6.33 11.19
CA GLU A 136 -27.31 5.78 10.14
C GLU A 136 -28.64 5.22 10.65
N ASN A 137 -28.65 4.64 11.85
CA ASN A 137 -29.84 4.01 12.43
C ASN A 137 -30.69 4.97 13.26
N THR A 138 -30.25 6.20 13.49
CA THR A 138 -30.96 7.17 14.30
C THR A 138 -32.00 7.91 13.46
N LYS A 139 -33.27 7.88 13.92
CA LYS A 139 -34.37 8.67 13.33
C LYS A 139 -34.43 10.00 14.06
N TYR A 140 -34.14 11.10 13.38
CA TYR A 140 -34.00 12.44 13.95
C TYR A 140 -35.33 13.08 14.41
N ASN A 141 -36.16 12.31 15.14
CA ASN A 141 -37.52 12.73 15.48
C ASN A 141 -37.61 13.46 16.81
N ASP A 142 -36.61 13.35 17.68
CA ASP A 142 -36.62 13.99 19.00
C ASP A 142 -35.22 14.47 19.43
N PHE A 143 -35.22 15.24 20.53
CA PHE A 143 -34.01 15.81 21.12
C PHE A 143 -32.99 14.71 21.58
N ASN A 144 -33.48 13.61 22.11
CA ASN A 144 -32.60 12.53 22.61
C ASN A 144 -31.84 11.85 21.45
N GLU A 145 -32.52 11.67 20.32
CA GLU A 145 -31.92 11.12 19.11
C GLU A 145 -30.84 12.07 18.54
N LYS A 146 -31.12 13.38 18.52
CA LYS A 146 -30.12 14.40 18.18
C LYS A 146 -28.88 14.31 19.06
N MET A 147 -29.05 14.21 20.36
CA MET A 147 -27.97 14.07 21.33
C MET A 147 -27.12 12.81 21.10
N LYS A 148 -27.74 11.69 20.76
CA LYS A 148 -27.02 10.44 20.42
C LYS A 148 -26.10 10.64 19.23
N VAL A 149 -26.58 11.28 18.18
CA VAL A 149 -25.78 11.54 16.97
C VAL A 149 -24.65 12.54 17.25
N GLN A 150 -24.92 13.62 17.96
CA GLN A 150 -23.87 14.55 18.37
C GLN A 150 -22.78 13.85 19.21
N ASN A 151 -23.19 12.98 20.14
CA ASN A 151 -22.24 12.20 20.93
C ASN A 151 -21.42 11.21 20.07
N ALA A 152 -22.02 10.62 19.02
CA ALA A 152 -21.29 9.78 18.08
C ALA A 152 -20.16 10.54 17.37
N PHE A 153 -20.43 11.73 16.84
CA PHE A 153 -19.41 12.60 16.25
C PHE A 153 -18.37 13.06 17.27
N LYS A 154 -18.82 13.43 18.48
CA LYS A 154 -17.92 13.80 19.57
C LYS A 154 -16.96 12.67 19.95
N ASN A 155 -17.41 11.41 19.96
CA ASN A 155 -16.59 10.25 20.25
C ASN A 155 -15.42 10.09 19.25
N ILE A 156 -15.66 10.39 17.97
CA ILE A 156 -14.61 10.38 16.95
C ILE A 156 -13.54 11.43 17.27
N LEU A 157 -13.94 12.65 17.60
CA LEU A 157 -13.00 13.71 17.97
C LEU A 157 -12.24 13.40 19.26
N ILE A 158 -12.92 12.88 20.28
CA ILE A 158 -12.29 12.46 21.54
C ILE A 158 -11.25 11.35 21.31
N LYS A 159 -11.53 10.43 20.38
CA LYS A 159 -10.57 9.37 20.04
C LYS A 159 -9.25 9.95 19.56
N VAL A 160 -9.29 10.96 18.71
CA VAL A 160 -8.11 11.56 18.06
C VAL A 160 -7.45 12.63 18.93
N TYR A 161 -8.24 13.53 19.50
CA TYR A 161 -7.75 14.73 20.22
C TYR A 161 -7.83 14.62 21.76
N GLY A 162 -8.57 13.64 22.29
CA GLY A 162 -8.91 13.62 23.70
C GLY A 162 -9.77 14.86 24.05
N GLU A 163 -9.55 15.45 25.20
CA GLU A 163 -10.28 16.64 25.68
C GLU A 163 -9.92 17.91 24.87
N ASN A 164 -8.79 17.90 24.15
CA ASN A 164 -8.40 19.05 23.34
C ASN A 164 -9.33 19.31 22.14
N TYR A 165 -10.25 18.39 21.81
CA TYR A 165 -11.23 18.60 20.74
C TYR A 165 -12.05 19.88 20.94
N ILE A 166 -12.27 20.30 22.18
CA ILE A 166 -13.00 21.53 22.52
C ILE A 166 -12.32 22.75 21.89
N LYS A 167 -10.98 22.77 21.86
CA LYS A 167 -10.21 23.87 21.26
C LYS A 167 -10.41 23.96 19.72
N LEU A 168 -10.72 22.84 19.09
CA LEU A 168 -11.04 22.82 17.65
C LEU A 168 -12.46 23.33 17.41
N LEU A 169 -13.40 22.94 18.27
CA LEU A 169 -14.79 23.39 18.16
C LEU A 169 -14.98 24.88 18.41
N SER A 170 -14.03 25.55 19.06
CA SER A 170 -14.08 27.02 19.26
C SER A 170 -13.68 27.81 18.01
N LYS A 171 -13.16 27.17 16.97
CA LYS A 171 -12.79 27.76 15.68
C LYS A 171 -13.85 27.41 14.63
N ASP A 172 -14.18 28.36 13.75
CA ASP A 172 -15.02 28.06 12.60
C ASP A 172 -14.27 27.12 11.64
N ILE A 173 -14.86 25.97 11.35
CA ILE A 173 -14.26 24.94 10.50
C ILE A 173 -13.93 25.44 9.09
N ASN A 174 -14.63 26.46 8.60
CA ASN A 174 -14.39 27.02 7.27
C ASN A 174 -13.05 27.77 7.16
N TYR A 175 -12.45 28.16 8.28
CA TYR A 175 -11.17 28.88 8.34
C TYR A 175 -10.03 28.03 8.93
N VAL A 176 -10.31 26.79 9.33
CA VAL A 176 -9.28 25.91 9.91
C VAL A 176 -8.45 25.29 8.80
N THR A 177 -7.11 25.41 8.90
CA THR A 177 -6.20 24.84 7.92
C THR A 177 -6.02 23.33 8.11
N PHE A 178 -5.49 22.67 7.08
CA PHE A 178 -5.16 21.24 7.14
C PHE A 178 -4.17 20.94 8.28
N GLU A 179 -3.16 21.77 8.46
CA GLU A 179 -2.12 21.63 9.50
C GLU A 179 -2.71 21.75 10.89
N GLU A 180 -3.66 22.65 11.08
CA GLU A 180 -4.34 22.82 12.35
C GLU A 180 -5.20 21.62 12.73
N LEU A 181 -5.84 20.97 11.73
CA LEU A 181 -6.64 19.77 11.97
C LEU A 181 -5.79 18.51 12.17
N TYR A 182 -4.80 18.30 11.31
CA TYR A 182 -4.18 16.97 11.20
C TYR A 182 -2.72 16.92 11.69
N CYS A 183 -2.06 18.06 11.80
CA CYS A 183 -0.65 18.15 12.24
C CYS A 183 -0.48 18.86 13.58
N ASP A 184 -1.54 19.38 14.17
CA ASP A 184 -1.47 20.20 15.38
C ASP A 184 -1.05 19.39 16.60
N LYS A 185 -0.45 20.12 17.54
CA LYS A 185 -0.11 19.69 18.91
C LYS A 185 -1.32 19.25 19.74
N ASN A 186 -2.54 19.67 19.38
CA ASN A 186 -3.77 19.26 20.03
C ASN A 186 -4.14 17.80 19.78
N MET A 187 -3.65 17.20 18.69
CA MET A 187 -3.85 15.79 18.39
C MET A 187 -3.00 14.92 19.34
N LYS A 188 -3.55 13.80 19.80
CA LYS A 188 -2.80 12.79 20.59
C LYS A 188 -1.57 12.34 19.81
N SER A 189 -0.43 12.19 20.48
CA SER A 189 0.87 11.87 19.88
C SER A 189 0.84 10.61 19.00
N GLY A 190 0.07 9.58 19.39
CA GLY A 190 -0.08 8.36 18.60
C GLY A 190 -0.64 8.61 17.21
N TYR A 191 -1.74 9.35 17.11
CA TYR A 191 -2.36 9.69 15.84
C TYR A 191 -1.52 10.67 15.02
N ARG A 192 -0.89 11.65 15.65
CA ARG A 192 0.05 12.56 14.98
C ARG A 192 1.20 11.81 14.32
N ASN A 193 1.74 10.81 15.00
CA ASN A 193 2.81 9.99 14.44
C ASN A 193 2.32 9.15 13.26
N ILE A 194 1.08 8.64 13.31
CA ILE A 194 0.47 7.93 12.17
C ILE A 194 0.35 8.83 10.96
N PHE A 195 -0.18 10.04 11.12
CA PHE A 195 -0.28 11.00 10.01
C PHE A 195 1.08 11.31 9.40
N LYS A 196 2.10 11.56 10.22
CA LYS A 196 3.47 11.77 9.73
C LYS A 196 4.01 10.56 8.97
N SER A 197 3.74 9.34 9.44
CA SER A 197 4.17 8.13 8.74
C SER A 197 3.45 7.94 7.42
N LEU A 198 2.13 8.21 7.35
CA LEU A 198 1.37 8.19 6.11
C LEU A 198 1.90 9.23 5.10
N ASP A 199 2.22 10.44 5.56
CA ASP A 199 2.84 11.47 4.72
C ASP A 199 4.19 11.03 4.17
N MET A 200 5.02 10.39 4.99
CA MET A 200 6.32 9.86 4.57
C MET A 200 6.20 8.77 3.50
N ILE A 201 5.20 7.88 3.59
CA ILE A 201 4.93 6.87 2.57
C ILE A 201 4.55 7.56 1.25
N CYS A 202 3.68 8.57 1.32
CA CYS A 202 3.26 9.32 0.14
C CYS A 202 4.43 10.06 -0.52
N LEU A 203 5.31 10.70 0.25
CA LEU A 203 6.48 11.44 -0.26
C LEU A 203 7.48 10.51 -0.94
N ARG A 204 7.84 9.38 -0.31
CA ARG A 204 8.76 8.38 -0.91
C ARG A 204 8.29 7.89 -2.28
N CYS A 205 6.99 7.69 -2.44
CA CYS A 205 6.43 7.26 -3.72
C CYS A 205 6.50 8.35 -4.81
N PHE A 206 6.49 9.64 -4.43
CA PHE A 206 6.68 10.75 -5.37
C PHE A 206 8.14 10.85 -5.84
N GLU A 207 9.11 10.73 -4.94
CA GLU A 207 10.54 10.80 -5.26
C GLU A 207 10.95 9.71 -6.25
N GLN A 208 10.43 8.48 -6.11
CA GLN A 208 10.68 7.39 -7.04
C GLN A 208 10.13 7.64 -8.46
N LYS A 209 9.12 8.52 -8.62
CA LYS A 209 8.59 8.90 -9.94
C LYS A 209 9.42 9.97 -10.64
N THR A 210 10.16 10.77 -9.90
CA THR A 210 10.93 11.91 -10.44
C THR A 210 12.32 11.47 -10.96
N ILE A 211 12.76 10.25 -10.65
CA ILE A 211 14.06 9.69 -11.03
C ILE A 211 13.97 8.85 -12.33
N LYS A 212 12.81 8.74 -12.94
CA LYS A 212 12.59 8.09 -14.26
C LYS A 212 12.37 9.14 -15.35
#